data_a38ad5d4e697231f1082db596239addb
#
_entry.id   a38ad5d4e697231f1082db596239addb
#
_cell.length_a   1.000
_cell.length_b   1.000
_cell.length_c   1.000
_cell.angle_alpha   90.00
_cell.angle_beta   90.00
_cell.angle_gamma   90.00
#
_symmetry.space_group_name_H-M   'P 1'
#
loop_
_entity.id
_entity.type
_entity.pdbx_description
1 polymer ?
#
loop_
_entity_poly.entity_id
_entity_poly.type
_entity_poly.pdbx_seq_one_letter_code
_entity_poly.pdbx_strand_id
1 'polypeptide(L)'
;MTIAYVQEFEIKDGDTSTTNYDAVNAALNLQGAPEGLLIHTAGFDLDAGVFRIFDVWETREHGERFINERLNPIIEPMAAAAAQNPDANFDPPSRETWYELHHSVSG
;
A
#
# COMPACT_ATOMS: atom_id res chain seq x y z
N MET A 1 -12.66 -0.02 -16.51
CA MET A 1 -11.77 1.13 -16.69
C MET A 1 -10.62 1.07 -15.71
N THR A 2 -9.40 1.22 -16.19
CA THR A 2 -8.23 1.16 -15.32
C THR A 2 -8.20 2.32 -14.35
N ILE A 3 -7.76 2.02 -13.14
CA ILE A 3 -7.75 2.99 -12.05
C ILE A 3 -6.43 2.91 -11.29
N ALA A 4 -5.92 4.06 -10.90
CA ALA A 4 -4.74 4.15 -10.04
C ALA A 4 -5.17 4.28 -8.59
N TYR A 5 -4.42 3.63 -7.70
CA TYR A 5 -4.57 3.76 -6.26
C TYR A 5 -3.22 4.15 -5.68
N VAL A 6 -3.17 5.29 -5.03
CA VAL A 6 -1.95 5.85 -4.47
C VAL A 6 -2.10 5.98 -2.97
N GLN A 7 -1.14 5.46 -2.21
CA GLN A 7 -1.05 5.64 -0.77
C GLN A 7 0.27 6.32 -0.44
N GLU A 8 0.23 7.29 0.46
CA GLU A 8 1.42 7.99 0.92
C GLU A 8 1.53 7.87 2.44
N PHE A 9 2.71 7.51 2.92
CA PHE A 9 3.02 7.38 4.34
C PHE A 9 4.15 8.34 4.67
N GLU A 10 3.97 9.18 5.68
CA GLU A 10 5.00 10.13 6.06
C GLU A 10 6.25 9.42 6.57
N ILE A 11 7.42 9.88 6.10
CA ILE A 11 8.71 9.47 6.65
C ILE A 11 8.91 10.26 7.94
N LYS A 12 9.02 9.56 9.07
CA LYS A 12 9.19 10.18 10.38
C LYS A 12 10.62 10.01 10.87
N ASP A 13 11.20 11.09 11.35
CA ASP A 13 12.55 11.11 11.92
C ASP A 13 13.61 10.52 10.99
N GLY A 14 13.42 10.68 9.67
CA GLY A 14 14.33 10.17 8.68
C GLY A 14 14.32 8.64 8.53
N ASP A 15 13.32 7.96 9.10
CA ASP A 15 13.23 6.51 9.06
C ASP A 15 12.78 6.04 7.68
N THR A 16 13.73 5.50 6.92
CA THR A 16 13.48 4.90 5.60
C THR A 16 13.49 3.37 5.65
N SER A 17 13.26 2.78 6.82
CA SER A 17 13.12 1.33 6.93
C SER A 17 11.80 0.88 6.28
N THR A 18 11.78 -0.35 5.79
CA THR A 18 10.59 -0.95 5.19
C THR A 18 10.05 -2.10 6.02
N THR A 19 10.34 -2.08 7.32
CA THR A 19 10.00 -3.19 8.23
C THR A 19 8.51 -3.54 8.17
N ASN A 20 7.63 -2.54 8.29
CA ASN A 20 6.18 -2.78 8.28
C ASN A 20 5.70 -3.23 6.91
N TYR A 21 6.17 -2.59 5.86
CA TYR A 21 5.83 -2.98 4.48
C TYR A 21 6.24 -4.41 4.20
N ASP A 22 7.47 -4.77 4.56
CA ASP A 22 8.01 -6.11 4.31
C ASP A 22 7.24 -7.17 5.12
N ALA A 23 6.85 -6.84 6.37
CA ALA A 23 6.07 -7.75 7.20
C ALA A 23 4.69 -8.01 6.61
N VAL A 24 4.01 -6.98 6.12
CA VAL A 24 2.70 -7.14 5.45
C VAL A 24 2.86 -7.98 4.19
N ASN A 25 3.86 -7.67 3.40
CA ASN A 25 4.11 -8.38 2.14
C ASN A 25 4.41 -9.85 2.38
N ALA A 26 5.20 -10.16 3.40
CA ALA A 26 5.49 -11.55 3.78
C ALA A 26 4.21 -12.28 4.23
N ALA A 27 3.36 -11.61 5.03
CA ALA A 27 2.12 -12.20 5.50
C ALA A 27 1.12 -12.44 4.37
N LEU A 28 1.09 -11.58 3.35
CA LEU A 28 0.26 -11.79 2.17
C LEU A 28 0.64 -13.04 1.41
N ASN A 29 1.93 -13.36 1.39
CA ASN A 29 2.47 -14.56 0.75
C ASN A 29 1.89 -14.79 -0.66
N LEU A 30 1.97 -13.74 -1.49
CA LEU A 30 1.39 -13.79 -2.83
C LEU A 30 2.22 -14.70 -3.73
N GLN A 31 1.53 -15.59 -4.46
CA GLN A 31 2.15 -16.50 -5.43
C GLN A 31 2.18 -15.90 -6.83
N GLY A 32 1.69 -14.69 -6.98
CA GLY A 32 1.63 -13.94 -8.21
C GLY A 32 0.77 -12.71 -7.99
N ALA A 33 0.55 -11.93 -9.03
CA ALA A 33 -0.28 -10.74 -8.92
C ALA A 33 -1.73 -11.11 -8.58
N PRO A 34 -2.36 -10.39 -7.62
CA PRO A 34 -3.78 -10.57 -7.37
C PRO A 34 -4.61 -10.29 -8.62
N GLU A 35 -5.82 -10.88 -8.68
CA GLU A 35 -6.71 -10.66 -9.81
C GLU A 35 -6.98 -9.17 -10.02
N GLY A 36 -6.78 -8.72 -11.24
CA GLY A 36 -7.02 -7.33 -11.63
C GLY A 36 -5.87 -6.37 -11.38
N LEU A 37 -4.81 -6.80 -10.70
CA LEU A 37 -3.64 -5.95 -10.49
C LEU A 37 -2.78 -5.92 -11.74
N LEU A 38 -2.54 -4.72 -12.26
CA LEU A 38 -1.72 -4.52 -13.45
C LEU A 38 -0.29 -4.16 -13.11
N ILE A 39 -0.09 -3.33 -12.09
CA ILE A 39 1.24 -2.99 -11.58
C ILE A 39 1.15 -2.60 -10.11
N HIS A 40 2.18 -2.96 -9.37
CA HIS A 40 2.36 -2.55 -7.97
C HIS A 40 3.78 -2.03 -7.82
N THR A 41 3.91 -0.86 -7.24
CA THR A 41 5.21 -0.26 -6.97
C THR A 41 5.22 0.32 -5.56
N ALA A 42 6.41 0.38 -4.97
CA ALA A 42 6.60 1.01 -3.66
C ALA A 42 7.98 1.65 -3.65
N GLY A 43 8.08 2.86 -3.13
CA GLY A 43 9.34 3.56 -3.10
C GLY A 43 9.28 4.83 -2.28
N PHE A 44 10.44 5.46 -2.14
CA PHE A 44 10.58 6.68 -1.35
C PHE A 44 10.65 7.90 -2.26
N ASP A 45 9.81 8.88 -1.95
CA ASP A 45 9.92 10.22 -2.50
C ASP A 45 10.52 11.10 -1.39
N LEU A 46 11.83 11.23 -1.39
CA LEU A 46 12.54 11.93 -0.32
C LEU A 46 12.28 13.44 -0.33
N ASP A 47 12.04 14.01 -1.49
CA ASP A 47 11.72 15.43 -1.61
C ASP A 47 10.35 15.74 -1.00
N ALA A 48 9.39 14.85 -1.20
CA ALA A 48 8.06 14.98 -0.60
C ALA A 48 7.99 14.47 0.84
N GLY A 49 9.02 13.73 1.28
CA GLY A 49 9.07 13.17 2.63
C GLY A 49 8.08 12.02 2.84
N VAL A 50 7.85 11.21 1.83
CA VAL A 50 6.89 10.12 1.90
C VAL A 50 7.43 8.83 1.32
N PHE A 51 6.92 7.70 1.86
CA PHE A 51 6.97 6.40 1.21
C PHE A 51 5.68 6.26 0.43
N ARG A 52 5.78 6.01 -0.87
CA ARG A 52 4.61 5.99 -1.75
C ARG A 52 4.41 4.60 -2.33
N ILE A 53 3.16 4.11 -2.26
CA ILE A 53 2.73 2.92 -2.95
C ILE A 53 1.83 3.38 -4.09
N PHE A 54 2.12 2.90 -5.29
CA PHE A 54 1.33 3.21 -6.49
C PHE A 54 0.94 1.91 -7.16
N ASP A 55 -0.37 1.68 -7.24
CA ASP A 55 -0.93 0.49 -7.87
C ASP A 55 -1.85 0.90 -9.02
N VAL A 56 -1.90 0.06 -10.04
CA VAL A 56 -2.89 0.19 -11.11
C VAL A 56 -3.70 -1.09 -11.16
N TRP A 57 -5.02 -0.95 -11.12
CA TRP A 57 -5.97 -2.05 -11.14
C TRP A 57 -6.84 -1.96 -12.39
N GLU A 58 -7.30 -3.12 -12.89
CA GLU A 58 -8.24 -3.16 -14.01
C GLU A 58 -9.53 -2.40 -13.67
N THR A 59 -10.02 -2.57 -12.45
CA THR A 59 -11.18 -1.84 -11.92
C THR A 59 -10.95 -1.50 -10.45
N ARG A 60 -11.68 -0.50 -9.97
CA ARG A 60 -11.66 -0.15 -8.54
C ARG A 60 -12.19 -1.31 -7.69
N GLU A 61 -13.16 -2.05 -8.19
CA GLU A 61 -13.72 -3.20 -7.48
C GLU A 61 -12.68 -4.29 -7.21
N HIS A 62 -11.79 -4.55 -8.16
CA HIS A 62 -10.70 -5.49 -7.96
C HIS A 62 -9.78 -5.04 -6.83
N GLY A 63 -9.41 -3.77 -6.83
CA GLY A 63 -8.55 -3.21 -5.79
C GLY A 63 -9.21 -3.23 -4.42
N GLU A 64 -10.46 -2.80 -4.33
CA GLU A 64 -11.21 -2.79 -3.07
C GLU A 64 -11.41 -4.20 -2.53
N ARG A 65 -11.69 -5.17 -3.39
CA ARG A 65 -11.84 -6.57 -2.98
C ARG A 65 -10.54 -7.09 -2.39
N PHE A 66 -9.41 -6.84 -3.03
CA PHE A 66 -8.12 -7.26 -2.52
C PHE A 66 -7.85 -6.64 -1.15
N ILE A 67 -8.10 -5.34 -1.02
CA ILE A 67 -7.90 -4.63 0.24
C ILE A 67 -8.76 -5.25 1.35
N ASN A 68 -10.05 -5.47 1.07
CA ASN A 68 -10.99 -5.95 2.08
C ASN A 68 -10.78 -7.43 2.43
N GLU A 69 -10.50 -8.27 1.45
CA GLU A 69 -10.42 -9.71 1.66
C GLU A 69 -9.02 -10.22 2.02
N ARG A 70 -7.97 -9.53 1.57
CA ARG A 70 -6.60 -10.00 1.77
C ARG A 70 -5.76 -9.07 2.62
N LEU A 71 -5.85 -7.78 2.40
CA LEU A 71 -4.95 -6.82 3.04
C LEU A 71 -5.42 -6.45 4.45
N ASN A 72 -6.66 -6.04 4.61
CA ASN A 72 -7.19 -5.62 5.92
C ASN A 72 -7.10 -6.72 6.99
N PRO A 73 -7.37 -8.00 6.68
CA PRO A 73 -7.20 -9.07 7.67
C PRO A 73 -5.77 -9.20 8.21
N ILE A 74 -4.79 -8.70 7.47
CA ILE A 74 -3.39 -8.68 7.91
C ILE A 74 -3.08 -7.40 8.66
N ILE A 75 -3.52 -6.27 8.12
CA ILE A 75 -3.19 -4.94 8.67
C ILE A 75 -3.89 -4.70 10.01
N GLU A 76 -5.14 -5.07 10.14
CA GLU A 76 -5.92 -4.78 11.36
C GLU A 76 -5.29 -5.36 12.63
N PRO A 77 -4.88 -6.65 12.67
CA PRO A 77 -4.18 -7.17 13.84
C PRO A 77 -2.84 -6.50 14.11
N MET A 78 -2.11 -6.13 13.06
CA MET A 78 -0.82 -5.46 13.20
C MET A 78 -1.01 -4.06 13.79
N ALA A 79 -2.00 -3.32 13.31
CA ALA A 79 -2.32 -2.01 13.85
C ALA A 79 -2.79 -2.08 15.30
N ALA A 80 -3.59 -3.07 15.63
CA ALA A 80 -4.05 -3.29 17.00
C ALA A 80 -2.89 -3.62 17.93
N ALA A 81 -1.95 -4.46 17.49
CA ALA A 81 -0.76 -4.79 18.27
C ALA A 81 0.13 -3.57 18.48
N ALA A 82 0.29 -2.74 17.43
CA ALA A 82 1.09 -1.53 17.53
C ALA A 82 0.47 -0.52 18.49
N ALA A 83 -0.86 -0.44 18.55
CA ALA A 83 -1.55 0.45 19.47
C ALA A 83 -1.32 0.08 20.95
N GLN A 84 -0.95 -1.16 21.26
CA GLN A 84 -0.64 -1.64 22.59
C GLN A 84 0.83 -1.47 22.98
N ASN A 85 1.68 -1.04 22.03
CA ASN A 85 3.12 -0.94 22.23
C ASN A 85 3.57 0.48 21.92
N PRO A 86 4.01 1.27 22.93
CA PRO A 86 4.43 2.65 22.69
C PRO A 86 5.68 2.77 21.80
N ASP A 87 6.47 1.71 21.68
CA ASP A 87 7.67 1.71 20.84
C ASP A 87 7.40 1.29 19.41
N ALA A 88 6.20 0.78 19.11
CA ALA A 88 5.83 0.35 17.78
C ALA A 88 5.28 1.53 16.97
N ASN A 89 5.54 1.50 15.67
CA ASN A 89 5.08 2.51 14.75
C ASN A 89 4.41 1.81 13.56
N PHE A 90 3.08 1.86 13.50
CA PHE A 90 2.30 1.31 12.40
C PHE A 90 1.20 2.32 12.08
N ASP A 91 1.57 3.33 11.29
CA ASP A 91 0.67 4.42 10.98
C ASP A 91 -0.17 4.12 9.74
N PRO A 92 -1.41 4.64 9.71
CA PRO A 92 -2.19 4.61 8.47
C PRO A 92 -1.56 5.56 7.45
N PRO A 93 -1.93 5.42 6.16
CA PRO A 93 -1.45 6.37 5.16
C PRO A 93 -1.91 7.80 5.50
N SER A 94 -1.04 8.77 5.24
CA SER A 94 -1.38 10.18 5.41
C SER A 94 -2.27 10.67 4.27
N ARG A 95 -2.24 9.97 3.14
CA ARG A 95 -3.05 10.29 1.97
C ARG A 95 -3.35 9.02 1.18
N GLU A 96 -4.59 8.89 0.72
CA GLU A 96 -5.02 7.85 -0.19
C GLU A 96 -5.80 8.50 -1.33
N THR A 97 -5.52 8.08 -2.55
CA THR A 97 -6.18 8.65 -3.73
C THR A 97 -6.48 7.55 -4.73
N TRP A 98 -7.72 7.53 -5.21
CA TRP A 98 -8.13 6.73 -6.35
C TRP A 98 -8.43 7.68 -7.50
N TYR A 99 -7.92 7.39 -8.70
CA TYR A 99 -8.29 8.17 -9.88
C TYR A 99 -8.27 7.32 -11.13
N GLU A 100 -9.19 7.62 -12.04
CA GLU A 100 -9.25 6.92 -13.33
C GLU A 100 -8.10 7.35 -14.22
N LEU A 101 -7.52 6.37 -14.92
CA LEU A 101 -6.45 6.68 -15.85
C LEU A 101 -7.04 7.05 -17.21
N HIS A 102 -6.64 8.21 -17.71
CA HIS A 102 -7.03 8.66 -19.05
C HIS A 102 -6.20 7.97 -20.13
N HIS A 103 -4.92 7.71 -19.83
CA HIS A 103 -3.98 7.14 -20.80
C HIS A 103 -2.88 6.42 -20.04
N SER A 104 -2.48 5.26 -20.54
CA SER A 104 -1.33 4.54 -20.01
C SER A 104 -0.61 3.83 -21.13
N VAL A 105 0.72 3.79 -21.02
CA VAL A 105 1.58 3.04 -21.91
C VAL A 105 2.44 2.14 -21.03
N SER A 106 2.50 0.86 -21.36
CA SER A 106 3.36 -0.09 -20.66
C SER A 106 4.41 -0.65 -21.59
N GLY A 107 5.58 -0.87 -21.03
CA GLY A 107 6.69 -1.37 -21.82
C GLY A 107 7.44 -2.49 -21.16
#